data_2b97196d0a6601cb1b3dc090ec37549e
#
_entry.id   2b97196d0a6601cb1b3dc090ec37549e
#
_cell.length_a   1.000
_cell.length_b   1.000
_cell.length_c   1.000
_cell.angle_alpha   90.00
_cell.angle_beta   90.00
_cell.angle_gamma   90.00
#
_symmetry.space_group_name_H-M   'P 1'
#
loop_
_entity.id
_entity.type
_entity.pdbx_description
1 polymer ?
#
loop_
_entity_poly.entity_id
_entity_poly.type
_entity_poly.pdbx_seq_one_letter_code
_entity_poly.pdbx_strand_id
1 'polypeptide(L)'
;YIHGKGTTGVIIGFNADETAVNNPGFADFAKNIALQVAAMPVLYLNKESVPEKDLADEKEILMTQIKNDPSNAKKPEQIIEKMVTGRIHKFYEKNCLTEQPYVKDDSMTVGKYVEATAKEFGGKIELSGFWCYEKGEGLEKREDDFAEEIARLTGHAE
;
A
#
# COMPACT_ATOMS: atom_id res chain seq x y z
N TYR A 1 7.92 4.54 -12.60
CA TYR A 1 8.44 5.59 -11.72
C TYR A 1 9.60 5.06 -10.89
N ILE A 2 10.68 5.80 -10.84
CA ILE A 2 11.86 5.46 -10.03
C ILE A 2 11.99 6.48 -8.91
N HIS A 3 12.01 6.00 -7.68
CA HIS A 3 12.09 6.80 -6.46
C HIS A 3 13.45 6.60 -5.75
N GLY A 4 13.86 7.59 -4.92
CA GLY A 4 14.99 7.47 -4.01
C GLY A 4 16.34 7.15 -4.69
N LYS A 5 16.69 7.82 -5.80
CA LYS A 5 17.92 7.56 -6.58
C LYS A 5 18.04 6.10 -7.06
N GLY A 6 16.91 5.45 -7.34
CA GLY A 6 16.88 4.08 -7.83
C GLY A 6 16.75 3.02 -6.71
N THR A 7 16.33 3.40 -5.52
CA THR A 7 16.06 2.44 -4.44
C THR A 7 14.71 1.76 -4.57
N THR A 8 13.73 2.44 -5.17
CA THR A 8 12.38 1.90 -5.37
C THR A 8 11.92 2.11 -6.80
N GLY A 9 11.44 1.06 -7.45
CA GLY A 9 10.84 1.09 -8.78
C GLY A 9 9.36 0.74 -8.71
N VAL A 10 8.49 1.57 -9.31
CA VAL A 10 7.04 1.34 -9.35
C VAL A 10 6.53 1.32 -10.77
N ILE A 11 5.71 0.31 -11.08
CA ILE A 11 4.95 0.21 -12.33
C ILE A 11 3.47 0.26 -11.97
N ILE A 12 2.70 1.11 -12.66
CA ILE A 12 1.24 1.19 -12.51
C ILE A 12 0.60 0.85 -13.85
N GLY A 13 -0.40 -0.01 -13.83
CA GLY A 13 -1.25 -0.33 -14.95
C GLY A 13 -2.58 0.44 -14.89
N PHE A 14 -3.01 0.94 -16.03
CA PHE A 14 -4.28 1.63 -16.21
C PHE A 14 -5.08 1.00 -17.35
N ASN A 15 -6.40 0.90 -17.18
CA ASN A 15 -7.36 0.78 -18.24
C ASN A 15 -7.96 2.18 -18.46
N ALA A 16 -7.63 2.81 -19.58
CA ALA A 16 -8.08 4.16 -19.86
C ALA A 16 -8.46 4.29 -21.36
N ASP A 17 -9.44 5.13 -21.64
CA ASP A 17 -9.80 5.43 -23.04
C ASP A 17 -8.85 6.46 -23.67
N GLU A 18 -8.94 6.61 -24.99
CA GLU A 18 -8.08 7.51 -25.75
C GLU A 18 -8.21 8.97 -25.30
N THR A 19 -9.42 9.39 -24.89
CA THR A 19 -9.67 10.75 -24.42
C THR A 19 -8.85 11.05 -23.15
N ALA A 20 -8.85 10.13 -22.21
CA ALA A 20 -8.08 10.28 -20.97
C ALA A 20 -6.57 10.19 -21.23
N VAL A 21 -6.11 9.20 -22.00
CA VAL A 21 -4.68 8.97 -22.29
C VAL A 21 -4.05 10.14 -23.06
N ASN A 22 -4.78 10.74 -23.98
CA ASN A 22 -4.30 11.87 -24.79
C ASN A 22 -4.37 13.22 -24.02
N ASN A 23 -4.95 13.25 -22.82
CA ASN A 23 -4.94 14.47 -22.01
C ASN A 23 -3.51 14.80 -21.57
N PRO A 24 -3.05 16.06 -21.74
CA PRO A 24 -1.69 16.47 -21.33
C PRO A 24 -1.37 16.20 -19.84
N GLY A 25 -2.38 16.19 -18.98
CA GLY A 25 -2.24 15.91 -17.54
C GLY A 25 -2.11 14.43 -17.18
N PHE A 26 -2.34 13.50 -18.13
CA PHE A 26 -2.35 12.06 -17.83
C PHE A 26 -1.01 11.55 -17.29
N ALA A 27 0.10 12.01 -17.85
CA ALA A 27 1.44 11.60 -17.40
C ALA A 27 1.71 12.02 -15.95
N ASP A 28 1.33 13.24 -15.56
CA ASP A 28 1.46 13.73 -14.18
C ASP A 28 0.53 13.00 -13.23
N PHE A 29 -0.70 12.74 -13.65
CA PHE A 29 -1.64 11.90 -12.90
C PHE A 29 -1.05 10.50 -12.63
N ALA A 30 -0.58 9.81 -13.67
CA ALA A 30 0.02 8.48 -13.57
C ALA A 30 1.23 8.48 -12.63
N LYS A 31 2.08 9.49 -12.72
CA LYS A 31 3.22 9.69 -11.82
C LYS A 31 2.79 9.91 -10.36
N ASN A 32 1.69 10.62 -10.13
CA ASN A 32 1.15 10.85 -8.79
C ASN A 32 0.68 9.54 -8.15
N ILE A 33 0.01 8.67 -8.91
CA ILE A 33 -0.38 7.33 -8.44
C ILE A 33 0.86 6.46 -8.14
N ALA A 34 1.87 6.50 -9.01
CA ALA A 34 3.11 5.77 -8.76
C ALA A 34 3.86 6.28 -7.52
N LEU A 35 3.83 7.59 -7.28
CA LEU A 35 4.38 8.19 -6.06
C LEU A 35 3.64 7.72 -4.80
N GLN A 36 2.31 7.60 -4.85
CA GLN A 36 1.51 7.04 -3.76
C GLN A 36 2.00 5.65 -3.37
N VAL A 37 2.18 4.76 -4.36
CA VAL A 37 2.66 3.39 -4.14
C VAL A 37 4.10 3.35 -3.62
N ALA A 38 4.96 4.27 -4.05
CA ALA A 38 6.31 4.39 -3.52
C ALA A 38 6.37 4.93 -2.08
N ALA A 39 5.38 5.73 -1.68
CA ALA A 39 5.36 6.42 -0.38
C ALA A 39 4.64 5.62 0.72
N MET A 40 3.69 4.76 0.34
CA MET A 40 2.82 4.05 1.27
C MET A 40 2.85 2.54 1.00
N PRO A 41 2.93 1.68 2.04
CA PRO A 41 2.81 0.25 1.85
C PRO A 41 1.46 -0.10 1.23
N VAL A 42 1.46 -0.88 0.15
CA VAL A 42 0.26 -1.33 -0.57
C VAL A 42 0.37 -2.82 -0.80
N LEU A 43 -0.68 -3.57 -0.43
CA LEU A 43 -0.76 -5.02 -0.64
C LEU A 43 -1.76 -5.37 -1.74
N TYR A 44 -2.87 -4.63 -1.82
CA TYR A 44 -3.98 -4.90 -2.72
C TYR A 44 -4.37 -3.66 -3.51
N LEU A 45 -4.92 -3.86 -4.70
CA LEU A 45 -5.37 -2.75 -5.54
C LEU A 45 -6.59 -2.04 -4.94
N ASN A 46 -7.60 -2.82 -4.55
CA ASN A 46 -8.87 -2.39 -4.01
C ASN A 46 -9.42 -3.44 -3.03
N LYS A 47 -10.60 -3.22 -2.44
CA LYS A 47 -11.24 -4.16 -1.51
C LYS A 47 -11.55 -5.51 -2.16
N GLU A 48 -11.97 -5.49 -3.42
CA GLU A 48 -12.37 -6.66 -4.19
C GLU A 48 -11.18 -7.57 -4.52
N SER A 49 -9.97 -7.01 -4.53
CA SER A 49 -8.74 -7.77 -4.76
C SER A 49 -8.16 -8.43 -3.51
N VAL A 50 -8.74 -8.18 -2.34
CA VAL A 50 -8.34 -8.86 -1.10
C VAL A 50 -8.86 -10.30 -1.12
N PRO A 51 -7.97 -11.33 -1.03
CA PRO A 51 -8.40 -12.72 -0.97
C PRO A 51 -9.35 -12.96 0.22
N GLU A 52 -10.40 -13.75 0.01
CA GLU A 52 -11.37 -14.07 1.07
C GLU A 52 -10.70 -14.68 2.31
N LYS A 53 -9.66 -15.50 2.08
CA LYS A 53 -8.86 -16.10 3.16
C LYS A 53 -8.17 -15.03 3.99
N ASP A 54 -7.48 -14.09 3.37
CA ASP A 54 -6.72 -13.05 4.07
C ASP A 54 -7.66 -12.15 4.87
N LEU A 55 -8.83 -11.85 4.31
CA LEU A 55 -9.88 -11.11 5.01
C LEU A 55 -10.47 -11.88 6.20
N ALA A 56 -10.66 -13.21 6.05
CA ALA A 56 -11.14 -14.06 7.12
C ALA A 56 -10.12 -14.18 8.26
N ASP A 57 -8.86 -14.39 7.92
CA ASP A 57 -7.74 -14.46 8.88
C ASP A 57 -7.61 -13.15 9.67
N GLU A 58 -7.68 -12.01 8.98
CA GLU A 58 -7.65 -10.68 9.64
C GLU A 58 -8.85 -10.47 10.58
N LYS A 59 -10.05 -10.86 10.15
CA LYS A 59 -11.24 -10.79 11.01
C LYS A 59 -11.10 -11.63 12.27
N GLU A 60 -10.55 -12.83 12.17
CA GLU A 60 -10.32 -13.71 13.32
C GLU A 60 -9.30 -13.10 14.29
N ILE A 61 -8.20 -12.56 13.77
CA ILE A 61 -7.18 -11.84 14.56
C ILE A 61 -7.81 -10.66 15.29
N LEU A 62 -8.56 -9.82 14.59
CA LEU A 62 -9.21 -8.65 15.16
C LEU A 62 -10.27 -9.03 16.21
N MET A 63 -11.07 -10.08 15.96
CA MET A 63 -12.04 -10.60 16.91
C MET A 63 -11.34 -11.06 18.20
N THR A 64 -10.25 -11.80 18.07
CA THR A 64 -9.46 -12.29 19.19
C THR A 64 -8.84 -11.14 19.99
N GLN A 65 -8.27 -10.15 19.34
CA GLN A 65 -7.72 -8.96 19.99
C GLN A 65 -8.78 -8.17 20.76
N ILE A 66 -9.97 -8.00 20.16
CA ILE A 66 -11.07 -7.27 20.79
C ILE A 66 -11.60 -8.02 22.01
N LYS A 67 -11.76 -9.35 21.92
CA LYS A 67 -12.24 -10.19 23.02
C LYS A 67 -11.25 -10.30 24.18
N ASN A 68 -9.97 -10.27 23.88
CA ASN A 68 -8.90 -10.34 24.89
C ASN A 68 -8.65 -9.01 25.61
N ASP A 69 -9.22 -7.91 25.12
CA ASP A 69 -9.13 -6.62 25.80
C ASP A 69 -10.12 -6.58 27.00
N PRO A 70 -9.63 -6.42 28.24
CA PRO A 70 -10.50 -6.39 29.43
C PRO A 70 -11.58 -5.32 29.38
N SER A 71 -11.35 -4.22 28.66
CA SER A 71 -12.33 -3.13 28.50
C SER A 71 -13.56 -3.55 27.69
N ASN A 72 -13.46 -4.66 26.93
CA ASN A 72 -14.51 -5.19 26.08
C ASN A 72 -15.24 -6.39 26.70
N ALA A 73 -14.77 -6.91 27.84
CA ALA A 73 -15.29 -8.16 28.46
C ALA A 73 -16.81 -8.16 28.78
N LYS A 74 -17.41 -6.98 28.94
CA LYS A 74 -18.84 -6.81 29.22
C LYS A 74 -19.64 -6.32 28.01
N LYS A 75 -19.03 -6.17 26.84
CA LYS A 75 -19.73 -5.67 25.67
C LYS A 75 -20.55 -6.76 24.99
N PRO A 76 -21.78 -6.47 24.54
CA PRO A 76 -22.56 -7.40 23.75
C PRO A 76 -21.88 -7.78 22.45
N GLU A 77 -22.13 -9.00 21.95
CA GLU A 77 -21.53 -9.51 20.73
C GLU A 77 -21.74 -8.59 19.51
N GLN A 78 -22.94 -8.01 19.39
CA GLN A 78 -23.25 -7.04 18.33
C GLN A 78 -22.32 -5.79 18.34
N ILE A 79 -21.89 -5.35 19.51
CA ILE A 79 -20.94 -4.24 19.64
C ILE A 79 -19.55 -4.68 19.22
N ILE A 80 -19.15 -5.91 19.58
CA ILE A 80 -17.87 -6.49 19.16
C ILE A 80 -17.82 -6.63 17.64
N GLU A 81 -18.87 -7.12 16.99
CA GLU A 81 -18.98 -7.21 15.53
C GLU A 81 -18.84 -5.84 14.84
N LYS A 82 -19.49 -4.79 15.37
CA LYS A 82 -19.32 -3.42 14.88
C LYS A 82 -17.89 -2.92 15.03
N MET A 83 -17.22 -3.27 16.12
CA MET A 83 -15.80 -2.93 16.34
C MET A 83 -14.90 -3.65 15.33
N VAL A 84 -15.15 -4.92 15.04
CA VAL A 84 -14.44 -5.68 13.99
C VAL A 84 -14.63 -5.01 12.64
N THR A 85 -15.88 -4.69 12.28
CA THR A 85 -16.20 -4.01 11.01
C THR A 85 -15.46 -2.67 10.87
N GLY A 86 -15.39 -1.87 11.93
CA GLY A 86 -14.64 -0.61 11.94
C GLY A 86 -13.14 -0.81 11.80
N ARG A 87 -12.57 -1.87 12.39
CA ARG A 87 -11.14 -2.19 12.24
C ARG A 87 -10.82 -2.78 10.87
N ILE A 88 -11.74 -3.55 10.27
CA ILE A 88 -11.60 -4.01 8.88
C ILE A 88 -11.60 -2.83 7.91
N HIS A 89 -12.38 -1.78 8.17
CA HIS A 89 -12.29 -0.56 7.36
C HIS A 89 -10.88 0.05 7.40
N LYS A 90 -10.28 0.13 8.59
CA LYS A 90 -8.88 0.58 8.73
C LYS A 90 -7.87 -0.36 8.06
N PHE A 91 -8.14 -1.65 8.03
CA PHE A 91 -7.33 -2.61 7.26
C PHE A 91 -7.33 -2.27 5.77
N TYR A 92 -8.51 -1.98 5.19
CA TYR A 92 -8.60 -1.54 3.79
C TYR A 92 -7.89 -0.20 3.56
N GLU A 93 -8.10 0.80 4.41
CA GLU A 93 -7.42 2.10 4.32
C GLU A 93 -5.89 1.97 4.36
N LYS A 94 -5.37 0.98 5.06
CA LYS A 94 -3.94 0.75 5.18
C LYS A 94 -3.36 -0.04 4.00
N ASN A 95 -4.08 -1.05 3.51
CA ASN A 95 -3.53 -2.07 2.61
C ASN A 95 -4.03 -2.00 1.17
N CYS A 96 -5.16 -1.32 0.90
CA CYS A 96 -5.75 -1.21 -0.44
C CYS A 96 -5.46 0.16 -1.04
N LEU A 97 -4.82 0.21 -2.22
CA LEU A 97 -4.41 1.45 -2.88
C LEU A 97 -5.56 2.45 -3.04
N THR A 98 -6.73 1.99 -3.53
CA THR A 98 -7.88 2.88 -3.78
C THR A 98 -8.49 3.46 -2.50
N GLU A 99 -8.30 2.79 -1.36
CA GLU A 99 -8.86 3.20 -0.07
C GLU A 99 -7.91 4.10 0.74
N GLN A 100 -6.62 4.11 0.39
CA GLN A 100 -5.64 4.94 1.08
C GLN A 100 -5.96 6.42 0.92
N PRO A 101 -5.71 7.25 1.97
CA PRO A 101 -5.66 8.70 1.82
C PRO A 101 -4.62 9.08 0.77
N TYR A 102 -4.96 10.00 -0.13
CA TYR A 102 -4.02 10.43 -1.16
C TYR A 102 -2.90 11.29 -0.56
N VAL A 103 -1.64 10.91 -0.78
CA VAL A 103 -0.46 11.54 -0.13
C VAL A 103 -0.29 13.04 -0.39
N LYS A 104 -0.89 13.56 -1.46
CA LYS A 104 -0.84 15.01 -1.78
C LYS A 104 -2.07 15.76 -1.27
N ASP A 105 -3.16 15.06 -0.96
CA ASP A 105 -4.39 15.63 -0.44
C ASP A 105 -5.15 14.56 0.37
N ASP A 106 -4.94 14.55 1.67
CA ASP A 106 -5.51 13.58 2.60
C ASP A 106 -7.03 13.74 2.83
N SER A 107 -7.63 14.79 2.26
CA SER A 107 -9.09 15.00 2.29
C SER A 107 -9.84 14.02 1.38
N MET A 108 -9.14 13.31 0.49
CA MET A 108 -9.71 12.34 -0.42
C MET A 108 -8.91 11.04 -0.46
N THR A 109 -9.55 9.95 -0.89
CA THR A 109 -8.85 8.68 -1.16
C THR A 109 -8.26 8.67 -2.56
N VAL A 110 -7.30 7.77 -2.80
CA VAL A 110 -6.74 7.53 -4.14
C VAL A 110 -7.83 7.19 -5.15
N GLY A 111 -8.81 6.36 -4.78
CA GLY A 111 -9.95 6.02 -5.65
C GLY A 111 -10.74 7.27 -6.06
N LYS A 112 -11.04 8.16 -5.13
CA LYS A 112 -11.72 9.43 -5.44
C LYS A 112 -10.88 10.35 -6.31
N TYR A 113 -9.56 10.38 -6.11
CA TYR A 113 -8.65 11.13 -6.96
C TYR A 113 -8.67 10.62 -8.40
N VAL A 114 -8.65 9.28 -8.60
CA VAL A 114 -8.78 8.66 -9.93
C VAL A 114 -10.11 9.03 -10.59
N GLU A 115 -11.23 8.92 -9.88
CA GLU A 115 -12.56 9.29 -10.39
C GLU A 115 -12.67 10.77 -10.76
N ALA A 116 -12.15 11.65 -9.91
CA ALA A 116 -12.16 13.09 -10.16
C ALA A 116 -11.34 13.44 -11.40
N THR A 117 -10.15 12.84 -11.54
CA THR A 117 -9.28 13.05 -12.69
C THR A 117 -9.90 12.51 -13.98
N ALA A 118 -10.55 11.34 -13.93
CA ALA A 118 -11.25 10.79 -15.08
C ALA A 118 -12.36 11.73 -15.57
N LYS A 119 -13.12 12.32 -14.67
CA LYS A 119 -14.15 13.33 -14.99
C LYS A 119 -13.54 14.61 -15.56
N GLU A 120 -12.44 15.10 -15.00
CA GLU A 120 -11.73 16.29 -15.48
C GLU A 120 -11.19 16.08 -16.89
N PHE A 121 -10.65 14.91 -17.20
CA PHE A 121 -10.15 14.57 -18.52
C PHE A 121 -11.27 14.23 -19.54
N GLY A 122 -12.49 14.10 -19.07
CA GLY A 122 -13.66 13.76 -19.91
C GLY A 122 -13.64 12.35 -20.46
N GLY A 123 -12.89 11.45 -19.81
CA GLY A 123 -12.71 10.06 -20.22
C GLY A 123 -12.89 9.08 -19.08
N LYS A 124 -12.50 7.81 -19.31
CA LYS A 124 -12.53 6.75 -18.31
C LYS A 124 -11.10 6.36 -17.93
N ILE A 125 -10.86 6.23 -16.62
CA ILE A 125 -9.59 5.76 -16.06
C ILE A 125 -9.91 4.78 -14.94
N GLU A 126 -9.31 3.60 -15.00
CA GLU A 126 -9.35 2.59 -13.95
C GLU A 126 -7.94 2.09 -13.67
N LEU A 127 -7.62 1.84 -12.42
CA LEU A 127 -6.37 1.17 -12.04
C LEU A 127 -6.52 -0.33 -12.33
N SER A 128 -5.57 -0.90 -13.09
CA SER A 128 -5.59 -2.33 -13.43
C SER A 128 -4.59 -3.15 -12.62
N GLY A 129 -3.58 -2.51 -12.03
CA GLY A 129 -2.58 -3.18 -11.20
C GLY A 129 -1.42 -2.27 -10.85
N PHE A 130 -0.59 -2.74 -9.93
CA PHE A 130 0.67 -2.10 -9.58
C PHE A 130 1.73 -3.13 -9.23
N TRP A 131 2.99 -2.75 -9.40
CA TRP A 131 4.16 -3.52 -8.98
C TRP A 131 5.16 -2.55 -8.35
N CYS A 132 5.64 -2.88 -7.17
CA CYS A 132 6.64 -2.12 -6.45
C CYS A 132 7.82 -3.02 -6.14
N TYR A 133 9.02 -2.57 -6.46
CA TYR A 133 10.26 -3.29 -6.24
C TYR A 133 11.24 -2.43 -5.47
N GLU A 134 11.79 -2.97 -4.40
CA GLU A 134 12.85 -2.31 -3.64
C GLU A 134 14.21 -2.93 -3.94
N LYS A 135 15.22 -2.08 -4.04
CA LYS A 135 16.59 -2.53 -4.28
C LYS A 135 17.05 -3.43 -3.12
N GLY A 136 17.43 -4.66 -3.47
CA GLY A 136 17.87 -5.65 -2.49
C GLY A 136 16.73 -6.49 -1.88
N GLU A 137 15.48 -6.28 -2.29
CA GLU A 137 14.37 -7.13 -1.89
C GLU A 137 14.60 -8.59 -2.33
N GLY A 138 14.39 -9.54 -1.43
CA GLY A 138 14.60 -10.97 -1.69
C GLY A 138 16.06 -11.43 -1.69
N LEU A 139 17.02 -10.53 -1.50
CA LEU A 139 18.42 -10.91 -1.30
C LEU A 139 18.70 -11.13 0.19
N GLU A 140 19.44 -12.18 0.51
CA GLU A 140 20.00 -12.34 1.86
C GLU A 140 20.88 -11.12 2.18
N LYS A 141 20.60 -10.46 3.29
CA LYS A 141 21.50 -9.42 3.78
C LYS A 141 22.84 -10.08 4.10
N ARG A 142 23.90 -9.66 3.41
CA ARG A 142 25.24 -9.98 3.87
C ARG A 142 25.35 -9.47 5.31
N GLU A 143 25.61 -10.34 6.24
CA GLU A 143 26.15 -9.93 7.53
C GLU A 143 27.58 -9.46 7.23
N ASP A 144 27.72 -8.17 6.95
CA ASP A 144 29.03 -7.54 6.94
C ASP A 144 29.49 -7.50 8.38
N ASP A 145 30.28 -8.50 8.77
CA ASP A 145 31.00 -8.45 10.05
C ASP A 145 32.11 -7.41 9.90
N PHE A 146 31.72 -6.16 10.18
CA PHE A 146 32.60 -5.01 10.14
C PHE A 146 33.84 -5.20 11.04
N ALA A 147 33.72 -6.03 12.08
CA ALA A 147 34.84 -6.39 12.94
C ALA A 147 35.85 -7.29 12.22
N GLU A 148 35.40 -8.29 11.42
CA GLU A 148 36.27 -9.10 10.59
C GLU A 148 36.93 -8.29 9.47
N GLU A 149 36.21 -7.36 8.85
CA GLU A 149 36.75 -6.52 7.78
C GLU A 149 37.84 -5.58 8.32
N ILE A 150 37.64 -4.98 9.50
CA ILE A 150 38.67 -4.17 10.16
C ILE A 150 39.85 -5.05 10.59
N ALA A 151 39.65 -6.25 11.13
CA ALA A 151 40.72 -7.16 11.50
C ALA A 151 41.59 -7.53 10.27
N ARG A 152 40.97 -7.78 9.13
CA ARG A 152 41.69 -8.01 7.84
C ARG A 152 42.48 -6.80 7.38
N LEU A 153 41.93 -5.58 7.48
CA LEU A 153 42.55 -4.34 7.04
C LEU A 153 43.67 -3.88 7.98
N THR A 154 43.58 -4.17 9.26
CA THR A 154 44.57 -3.76 10.27
C THR A 154 45.65 -4.81 10.53
N GLY A 155 45.59 -5.99 9.89
CA GLY A 155 46.60 -7.04 10.03
C GLY A 155 46.63 -7.69 11.44
N HIS A 156 45.58 -7.55 12.24
CA HIS A 156 45.45 -8.16 13.56
C HIS A 156 44.48 -9.36 13.48
N ALA A 157 44.77 -10.32 12.58
CA ALA A 157 44.20 -11.64 12.67
C ALA A 157 45.14 -12.48 13.56
N GLU A 158 44.77 -12.73 14.81
CA GLU A 158 45.34 -13.82 15.60
C GLU A 158 44.84 -15.16 15.09
#